data_9ead25b32635be1b7ff768e941b9f60e
#
_entry.id   9ead25b32635be1b7ff768e941b9f60e
#
_cell.length_a   1.000
_cell.length_b   1.000
_cell.length_c   1.000
_cell.angle_alpha   90.00
_cell.angle_beta   90.00
_cell.angle_gamma   90.00
#
_symmetry.space_group_name_H-M   'P 1'
#
loop_
_entity.id
_entity.type
_entity.pdbx_description
1 polymer ?
#
loop_
_entity_poly.entity_id
_entity_poly.type
_entity_poly.pdbx_seq_one_letter_code
_entity_poly.pdbx_strand_id
1 'polypeptide(L)'
;MMFDIGVLLILSLGFLITGISLGWVAHQKMISAKLGSIEEQVKEKLKKAENEKEKILLSAQKKALEIEEAKKKEIEKKIKEIFQEREKLERKKGILEQKRIELQKKAKLLEKKEGEIEKIAQNLKEKLEKIAGLSPQEAKEILLEQAEKEAKKEIEKRILKIEKEGEERLKEKAKEILAFAVQKGAPKFVEEETLIEIPLPSNELKGRLIGKEGRNIKTFEKETGVELIVDETPNVVFLSSFDPLKREIAKEVLERLIKDGRISPSRIEETTKKVKEEMPEVFKKIGKEAADLCKIYDLPDEILILLGRLKFRKSFAQNVLQHSIEVSFFAKNLAEELGADVEVCKKAGLLHDIGKAVDWEVEGSHTKIGMKILEKYGIEKKVIDAMKSHHEEFPYESIEAVIVQTADAISSSRKGARKETE
;
A
#
# COMPACT_ATOMS: atom_id res chain seq x y z
N MET A 1 -104.30 72.72 -0.22
CA MET A 1 -102.90 72.31 0.07
C MET A 1 -102.93 70.84 0.40
N MET A 2 -103.06 69.99 -0.58
CA MET A 2 -102.97 68.52 -0.40
C MET A 2 -101.58 68.12 -0.94
N PHE A 3 -100.67 67.88 -0.05
CA PHE A 3 -99.43 67.22 -0.42
C PHE A 3 -99.70 65.73 -0.69
N ASP A 4 -99.42 65.36 -1.90
CA ASP A 4 -99.66 64.03 -2.45
C ASP A 4 -98.98 62.95 -1.63
N ILE A 5 -99.75 62.16 -0.87
CA ILE A 5 -99.24 61.04 -0.01
C ILE A 5 -98.41 60.02 -0.81
N GLY A 6 -98.65 59.98 -2.15
CA GLY A 6 -97.86 59.08 -3.04
C GLY A 6 -96.35 59.44 -3.17
N VAL A 7 -96.07 60.76 -3.19
CA VAL A 7 -94.71 61.26 -3.30
C VAL A 7 -93.90 60.96 -2.00
N LEU A 8 -94.55 61.06 -0.83
CA LEU A 8 -93.91 60.73 0.45
C LEU A 8 -93.65 59.24 0.58
N LEU A 9 -94.49 58.36 0.08
CA LEU A 9 -94.31 56.93 0.05
C LEU A 9 -93.16 56.52 -0.88
N ILE A 10 -93.02 57.11 -2.05
CA ILE A 10 -91.95 56.83 -3.01
C ILE A 10 -90.62 57.31 -2.44
N LEU A 11 -90.56 58.48 -1.81
CA LEU A 11 -89.32 58.96 -1.18
C LEU A 11 -88.89 58.09 0.04
N SER A 12 -89.86 57.63 0.85
CA SER A 12 -89.56 56.74 1.99
C SER A 12 -89.10 55.37 1.50
N LEU A 13 -89.65 54.80 0.44
CA LEU A 13 -89.23 53.56 -0.16
C LEU A 13 -87.83 53.68 -0.78
N GLY A 14 -87.51 54.81 -1.41
CA GLY A 14 -86.18 55.13 -1.93
C GLY A 14 -85.11 55.20 -0.83
N PHE A 15 -85.43 55.86 0.29
CA PHE A 15 -84.53 55.91 1.44
C PHE A 15 -84.32 54.53 2.10
N LEU A 16 -85.38 53.69 2.11
CA LEU A 16 -85.28 52.34 2.66
C LEU A 16 -84.41 51.48 1.77
N ILE A 17 -84.54 51.50 0.46
CA ILE A 17 -83.73 50.74 -0.49
C ILE A 17 -82.29 51.20 -0.47
N THR A 18 -82.03 52.52 -0.44
CA THR A 18 -80.64 53.05 -0.35
C THR A 18 -80.01 52.75 1.00
N GLY A 19 -80.75 52.76 2.10
CA GLY A 19 -80.24 52.35 3.43
C GLY A 19 -79.88 50.87 3.48
N ILE A 20 -80.75 50.02 2.91
CA ILE A 20 -80.49 48.58 2.85
C ILE A 20 -79.23 48.28 1.97
N SER A 21 -79.12 48.94 0.78
CA SER A 21 -78.01 48.76 -0.12
C SER A 21 -76.68 49.26 0.49
N LEU A 22 -76.66 50.39 1.14
CA LEU A 22 -75.50 50.91 1.86
C LEU A 22 -75.13 50.04 3.06
N GLY A 23 -76.16 49.57 3.78
CA GLY A 23 -75.89 48.59 4.89
C GLY A 23 -75.32 47.29 4.42
N TRP A 24 -75.79 46.79 3.26
CA TRP A 24 -75.28 45.58 2.65
C TRP A 24 -73.83 45.75 2.17
N VAL A 25 -73.51 46.85 1.48
CA VAL A 25 -72.14 47.16 1.04
C VAL A 25 -71.19 47.35 2.24
N ALA A 26 -71.68 48.05 3.26
CA ALA A 26 -70.89 48.22 4.49
C ALA A 26 -70.62 46.84 5.19
N HIS A 27 -71.62 45.98 5.23
CA HIS A 27 -71.52 44.63 5.80
C HIS A 27 -70.61 43.76 4.99
N GLN A 28 -70.67 43.76 3.67
CA GLN A 28 -69.77 43.08 2.76
C GLN A 28 -68.32 43.54 2.95
N LYS A 29 -68.06 44.85 3.02
CA LYS A 29 -66.73 45.40 3.30
C LYS A 29 -66.17 44.99 4.69
N MET A 30 -67.07 44.94 5.68
CA MET A 30 -66.64 44.53 7.05
C MET A 30 -66.36 43.06 7.11
N ILE A 31 -67.10 42.21 6.40
CA ILE A 31 -66.82 40.78 6.29
C ILE A 31 -65.50 40.54 5.54
N SER A 32 -65.26 41.18 4.40
CA SER A 32 -64.04 41.03 3.61
C SER A 32 -62.77 41.50 4.37
N ALA A 33 -62.94 42.62 5.14
CA ALA A 33 -61.86 43.09 5.99
C ALA A 33 -61.52 42.11 7.15
N LYS A 34 -62.58 41.53 7.76
CA LYS A 34 -62.39 40.51 8.82
C LYS A 34 -61.80 39.21 8.24
N LEU A 35 -62.25 38.74 7.08
CA LEU A 35 -61.74 37.59 6.39
C LEU A 35 -60.24 37.78 6.01
N GLY A 36 -59.91 38.95 5.41
CA GLY A 36 -58.50 39.26 5.07
C GLY A 36 -57.58 39.29 6.30
N SER A 37 -58.08 39.88 7.43
CA SER A 37 -57.28 39.87 8.67
C SER A 37 -57.12 38.46 9.29
N ILE A 38 -58.13 37.61 9.13
CA ILE A 38 -58.03 36.19 9.59
C ILE A 38 -57.08 35.38 8.69
N GLU A 39 -57.15 35.57 7.36
CA GLU A 39 -56.25 34.92 6.43
C GLU A 39 -54.81 35.34 6.69
N GLU A 40 -54.54 36.61 6.96
CA GLU A 40 -53.20 37.08 7.28
C GLU A 40 -52.70 36.53 8.62
N GLN A 41 -53.54 36.44 9.63
CA GLN A 41 -53.18 35.81 10.92
C GLN A 41 -52.92 34.30 10.78
N VAL A 42 -53.69 33.60 9.95
CA VAL A 42 -53.52 32.18 9.67
C VAL A 42 -52.19 31.97 8.93
N LYS A 43 -51.93 32.82 7.91
CA LYS A 43 -50.66 32.76 7.16
C LYS A 43 -49.45 33.05 8.02
N GLU A 44 -49.53 34.03 8.95
CA GLU A 44 -48.46 34.32 9.88
C GLU A 44 -48.25 33.18 10.89
N LYS A 45 -49.34 32.59 11.40
CA LYS A 45 -49.22 31.41 12.31
C LYS A 45 -48.65 30.18 11.60
N LEU A 46 -49.06 29.92 10.33
CA LEU A 46 -48.51 28.86 9.51
C LEU A 46 -47.03 29.06 9.30
N LYS A 47 -46.58 30.24 8.92
CA LYS A 47 -45.17 30.57 8.73
C LYS A 47 -44.36 30.44 10.02
N LYS A 48 -44.91 30.82 11.19
CA LYS A 48 -44.28 30.61 12.49
C LYS A 48 -44.14 29.12 12.83
N ALA A 49 -45.20 28.33 12.56
CA ALA A 49 -45.18 26.88 12.80
C ALA A 49 -44.21 26.16 11.87
N GLU A 50 -44.10 26.58 10.60
CA GLU A 50 -43.11 26.04 9.67
C GLU A 50 -41.68 26.34 10.12
N ASN A 51 -41.41 27.56 10.52
CA ASN A 51 -40.11 27.96 11.05
C ASN A 51 -39.74 27.22 12.36
N GLU A 52 -40.71 27.01 13.26
CA GLU A 52 -40.50 26.20 14.46
C GLU A 52 -40.27 24.73 14.13
N LYS A 53 -41.00 24.16 13.19
CA LYS A 53 -40.80 22.81 12.71
C LYS A 53 -39.39 22.64 12.14
N GLU A 54 -38.92 23.57 11.31
CA GLU A 54 -37.58 23.54 10.73
C GLU A 54 -36.50 23.62 11.80
N LYS A 55 -36.64 24.51 12.78
CA LYS A 55 -35.74 24.63 13.92
C LYS A 55 -35.69 23.35 14.75
N ILE A 56 -36.83 22.73 15.01
CA ILE A 56 -36.88 21.46 15.76
C ILE A 56 -36.22 20.35 14.96
N LEU A 57 -36.45 20.26 13.66
CA LEU A 57 -35.84 19.25 12.77
C LEU A 57 -34.33 19.42 12.73
N LEU A 58 -33.84 20.63 12.54
CA LEU A 58 -32.40 20.94 12.52
C LEU A 58 -31.75 20.61 13.86
N SER A 59 -32.41 20.97 15.00
CA SER A 59 -31.89 20.64 16.32
C SER A 59 -31.86 19.14 16.60
N ALA A 60 -32.86 18.41 16.13
CA ALA A 60 -32.91 16.94 16.24
C ALA A 60 -31.83 16.27 15.40
N GLN A 61 -31.62 16.73 14.16
CA GLN A 61 -30.55 16.24 13.30
C GLN A 61 -29.17 16.49 13.92
N LYS A 62 -28.94 17.68 14.46
CA LYS A 62 -27.67 18.01 15.14
C LYS A 62 -27.41 17.11 16.33
N LYS A 63 -28.44 16.90 17.18
CA LYS A 63 -28.31 15.98 18.33
C LYS A 63 -28.10 14.53 17.89
N ALA A 64 -28.74 14.08 16.81
CA ALA A 64 -28.53 12.74 16.28
C ALA A 64 -27.09 12.53 15.80
N LEU A 65 -26.52 13.50 15.07
CA LEU A 65 -25.12 13.48 14.65
C LEU A 65 -24.15 13.47 15.85
N GLU A 66 -24.38 14.31 16.85
CA GLU A 66 -23.55 14.34 18.07
C GLU A 66 -23.58 13.00 18.82
N ILE A 67 -24.73 12.34 18.89
CA ILE A 67 -24.87 11.02 19.51
C ILE A 67 -24.17 9.95 18.68
N GLU A 68 -24.28 10.02 17.36
CA GLU A 68 -23.63 9.08 16.44
C GLU A 68 -22.10 9.19 16.55
N GLU A 69 -21.55 10.41 16.51
CA GLU A 69 -20.12 10.64 16.68
C GLU A 69 -19.60 10.19 18.06
N ALA A 70 -20.37 10.46 19.11
CA ALA A 70 -20.01 10.01 20.46
C ALA A 70 -19.98 8.48 20.56
N LYS A 71 -21.00 7.81 20.01
CA LYS A 71 -21.04 6.35 19.96
C LYS A 71 -19.92 5.76 19.12
N LYS A 72 -19.61 6.37 17.98
CA LYS A 72 -18.50 5.93 17.13
C LYS A 72 -17.17 5.99 17.87
N LYS A 73 -16.88 7.09 18.56
CA LYS A 73 -15.67 7.23 19.39
C LYS A 73 -15.61 6.20 20.52
N GLU A 74 -16.74 5.92 21.16
CA GLU A 74 -16.82 4.91 22.23
C GLU A 74 -16.55 3.49 21.68
N ILE A 75 -17.12 3.19 20.51
CA ILE A 75 -16.90 1.90 19.83
C ILE A 75 -15.43 1.76 19.42
N GLU A 76 -14.84 2.77 18.81
CA GLU A 76 -13.42 2.77 18.43
C GLU A 76 -12.51 2.54 19.64
N LYS A 77 -12.83 3.19 20.78
CA LYS A 77 -12.09 2.98 22.02
C LYS A 77 -12.21 1.54 22.52
N LYS A 78 -13.41 0.98 22.53
CA LYS A 78 -13.65 -0.42 22.94
C LYS A 78 -12.97 -1.42 22.01
N ILE A 79 -13.01 -1.18 20.71
CA ILE A 79 -12.30 -2.01 19.72
C ILE A 79 -10.80 -2.02 20.00
N LYS A 80 -10.21 -0.83 20.27
CA LYS A 80 -8.79 -0.73 20.60
C LYS A 80 -8.42 -1.46 21.90
N GLU A 81 -9.26 -1.37 22.92
CA GLU A 81 -9.06 -2.09 24.20
C GLU A 81 -9.13 -3.61 23.97
N ILE A 82 -10.12 -4.09 23.22
CA ILE A 82 -10.27 -5.53 22.87
C ILE A 82 -9.07 -6.01 22.07
N PHE A 83 -8.58 -5.22 21.10
CA PHE A 83 -7.38 -5.57 20.32
C PHE A 83 -6.14 -5.72 21.22
N GLN A 84 -5.94 -4.79 22.15
CA GLN A 84 -4.82 -4.86 23.11
C GLN A 84 -4.92 -6.06 24.06
N GLU A 85 -6.12 -6.38 24.53
CA GLU A 85 -6.34 -7.58 25.36
C GLU A 85 -6.10 -8.86 24.57
N ARG A 86 -6.58 -8.93 23.35
CA ARG A 86 -6.36 -10.07 22.45
C ARG A 86 -4.87 -10.31 22.19
N GLU A 87 -4.12 -9.23 21.92
CA GLU A 87 -2.66 -9.32 21.73
C GLU A 87 -1.94 -9.85 22.97
N LYS A 88 -2.32 -9.34 24.17
CA LYS A 88 -1.78 -9.84 25.45
C LYS A 88 -2.11 -11.32 25.69
N LEU A 89 -3.31 -11.73 25.29
CA LEU A 89 -3.76 -13.13 25.44
C LEU A 89 -2.99 -14.05 24.48
N GLU A 90 -2.78 -13.65 23.25
CA GLU A 90 -1.99 -14.43 22.28
C GLU A 90 -0.51 -14.54 22.71
N ARG A 91 0.09 -13.49 23.22
CA ARG A 91 1.45 -13.55 23.79
C ARG A 91 1.52 -14.52 24.98
N LYS A 92 0.53 -14.48 25.89
CA LYS A 92 0.47 -15.43 27.02
C LYS A 92 0.30 -16.87 26.57
N LYS A 93 -0.55 -17.12 25.56
CA LYS A 93 -0.70 -18.46 24.97
C LYS A 93 0.60 -18.96 24.38
N GLY A 94 1.31 -18.13 23.62
CA GLY A 94 2.61 -18.48 23.05
C GLY A 94 3.64 -18.89 24.13
N ILE A 95 3.74 -18.11 25.21
CA ILE A 95 4.63 -18.41 26.35
C ILE A 95 4.23 -19.72 27.04
N LEU A 96 2.93 -19.95 27.26
CA LEU A 96 2.44 -21.18 27.88
C LEU A 96 2.71 -22.39 27.01
N GLU A 97 2.53 -22.29 25.71
CA GLU A 97 2.83 -23.40 24.80
C GLU A 97 4.33 -23.72 24.75
N GLN A 98 5.18 -22.69 24.72
CA GLN A 98 6.63 -22.90 24.84
C GLN A 98 7.03 -23.60 26.14
N LYS A 99 6.47 -23.18 27.29
CA LYS A 99 6.70 -23.83 28.57
C LYS A 99 6.18 -25.27 28.58
N ARG A 100 5.04 -25.53 27.95
CA ARG A 100 4.49 -26.88 27.82
C ARG A 100 5.44 -27.80 27.05
N ILE A 101 5.95 -27.32 25.91
CA ILE A 101 6.91 -28.08 25.10
C ILE A 101 8.21 -28.32 25.87
N GLU A 102 8.71 -27.31 26.60
CA GLU A 102 9.92 -27.45 27.43
C GLU A 102 9.73 -28.47 28.53
N LEU A 103 8.60 -28.44 29.25
CA LEU A 103 8.26 -29.41 30.30
C LEU A 103 8.14 -30.83 29.74
N GLN A 104 7.50 -30.99 28.57
CA GLN A 104 7.42 -32.31 27.91
C GLN A 104 8.81 -32.83 27.51
N LYS A 105 9.71 -31.97 27.03
CA LYS A 105 11.08 -32.35 26.71
C LYS A 105 11.82 -32.77 27.98
N LYS A 106 11.68 -32.02 29.09
CA LYS A 106 12.30 -32.38 30.39
C LYS A 106 11.76 -33.67 30.96
N ALA A 107 10.44 -33.90 30.87
CA ALA A 107 9.84 -35.16 31.33
C ALA A 107 10.38 -36.36 30.54
N LYS A 108 10.42 -36.31 29.21
CA LYS A 108 11.03 -37.37 28.38
C LYS A 108 12.52 -37.59 28.66
N LEU A 109 13.24 -36.50 28.95
CA LEU A 109 14.65 -36.62 29.31
C LEU A 109 14.86 -37.29 30.68
N LEU A 110 13.97 -36.99 31.66
CA LEU A 110 13.98 -37.62 32.99
C LEU A 110 13.69 -39.11 32.88
N GLU A 111 12.62 -39.46 32.18
CA GLU A 111 12.25 -40.88 31.94
C GLU A 111 13.38 -41.69 31.28
N LYS A 112 14.05 -41.05 30.27
CA LYS A 112 15.20 -41.65 29.63
C LYS A 112 16.38 -41.86 30.61
N LYS A 113 16.65 -40.84 31.46
CA LYS A 113 17.73 -40.95 32.49
C LYS A 113 17.43 -41.99 33.56
N GLU A 114 16.18 -42.08 34.00
CA GLU A 114 15.77 -43.11 34.95
C GLU A 114 16.01 -44.52 34.36
N GLY A 115 15.60 -44.77 33.11
CA GLY A 115 15.87 -46.04 32.43
C GLY A 115 17.39 -46.29 32.19
N GLU A 116 18.18 -45.24 31.99
CA GLU A 116 19.64 -45.35 31.90
C GLU A 116 20.28 -45.72 33.26
N ILE A 117 19.83 -45.09 34.36
CA ILE A 117 20.27 -45.41 35.72
C ILE A 117 19.94 -46.86 36.11
N GLU A 118 18.75 -47.30 35.80
CA GLU A 118 18.33 -48.69 36.09
C GLU A 118 19.20 -49.70 35.34
N LYS A 119 19.49 -49.43 34.05
CA LYS A 119 20.39 -50.25 33.24
C LYS A 119 21.84 -50.21 33.78
N ILE A 120 22.31 -49.05 34.25
CA ILE A 120 23.66 -48.92 34.87
C ILE A 120 23.72 -49.75 36.18
N ALA A 121 22.70 -49.65 37.02
CA ALA A 121 22.63 -50.41 38.29
C ALA A 121 22.66 -51.93 38.04
N GLN A 122 21.89 -52.40 37.05
CA GLN A 122 21.86 -53.79 36.64
C GLN A 122 23.23 -54.28 36.12
N ASN A 123 23.80 -53.46 35.19
CA ASN A 123 25.14 -53.75 34.65
C ASN A 123 26.27 -53.72 35.72
N LEU A 124 26.15 -52.84 36.73
CA LEU A 124 27.11 -52.78 37.83
C LEU A 124 27.03 -54.03 38.67
N LYS A 125 25.80 -54.53 38.93
CA LYS A 125 25.57 -55.76 39.67
C LYS A 125 26.17 -56.98 38.94
N GLU A 126 25.91 -57.11 37.65
CA GLU A 126 26.48 -58.16 36.80
C GLU A 126 28.00 -58.09 36.70
N LYS A 127 28.56 -56.90 36.66
CA LYS A 127 30.06 -56.69 36.67
C LYS A 127 30.67 -57.05 37.99
N LEU A 128 30.06 -56.70 39.14
CA LEU A 128 30.51 -57.07 40.45
C LEU A 128 30.56 -58.62 40.62
N GLU A 129 29.55 -59.31 40.11
CA GLU A 129 29.49 -60.77 40.11
C GLU A 129 30.57 -61.39 39.21
N LYS A 130 30.87 -60.75 38.05
CA LYS A 130 31.98 -61.20 37.16
C LYS A 130 33.37 -60.91 37.73
N ILE A 131 33.60 -59.72 38.30
CA ILE A 131 34.89 -59.32 38.86
C ILE A 131 35.26 -60.21 40.04
N ALA A 132 34.30 -60.66 40.81
CA ALA A 132 34.57 -61.61 41.95
C ALA A 132 35.19 -62.93 41.53
N GLY A 133 35.16 -63.28 40.20
CA GLY A 133 35.78 -64.52 39.66
C GLY A 133 36.91 -64.32 38.64
N LEU A 134 37.39 -63.08 38.36
CA LEU A 134 38.36 -62.78 37.33
C LEU A 134 39.82 -62.79 37.84
N SER A 135 40.75 -63.25 37.00
CA SER A 135 42.18 -63.08 37.24
C SER A 135 42.60 -61.60 37.07
N PRO A 136 43.76 -61.15 37.68
CA PRO A 136 44.20 -59.75 37.55
C PRO A 136 44.49 -59.31 36.11
N GLN A 137 44.76 -60.21 35.20
CA GLN A 137 45.03 -59.95 33.79
C GLN A 137 43.78 -59.69 33.04
N GLU A 138 42.74 -60.50 33.23
CA GLU A 138 41.43 -60.30 32.61
C GLU A 138 40.69 -59.03 33.10
N ALA A 139 40.88 -58.70 34.37
CA ALA A 139 40.34 -57.42 34.93
C ALA A 139 41.01 -56.22 34.29
N LYS A 140 42.31 -56.25 33.95
CA LYS A 140 43.05 -55.19 33.29
C LYS A 140 42.55 -54.97 31.84
N GLU A 141 42.35 -56.06 31.09
CA GLU A 141 41.84 -55.97 29.69
C GLU A 141 40.46 -55.40 29.64
N ILE A 142 39.55 -55.81 30.54
CA ILE A 142 38.17 -55.28 30.62
C ILE A 142 38.15 -53.75 30.96
N LEU A 143 39.10 -53.35 31.89
CA LEU A 143 39.18 -51.91 32.23
C LEU A 143 39.74 -51.07 31.08
N LEU A 144 40.70 -51.58 30.30
CA LEU A 144 41.19 -50.88 29.10
C LEU A 144 40.15 -50.76 28.03
N GLU A 145 39.38 -51.80 27.69
CA GLU A 145 38.32 -51.78 26.73
C GLU A 145 37.21 -50.82 27.15
N GLN A 146 36.91 -50.74 28.45
CA GLN A 146 35.91 -49.85 29.00
C GLN A 146 36.36 -48.40 28.94
N ALA A 147 37.67 -48.12 29.27
CA ALA A 147 38.25 -46.79 29.17
C ALA A 147 38.29 -46.28 27.72
N GLU A 148 38.58 -47.15 26.75
CA GLU A 148 38.53 -46.80 25.32
C GLU A 148 37.08 -46.47 24.86
N LYS A 149 36.08 -47.27 25.28
CA LYS A 149 34.66 -47.00 24.96
C LYS A 149 34.16 -45.71 25.57
N GLU A 150 34.54 -45.38 26.81
CA GLU A 150 34.19 -44.13 27.48
C GLU A 150 34.88 -42.94 26.83
N ALA A 151 36.17 -43.02 26.51
CA ALA A 151 36.89 -41.98 25.80
C ALA A 151 36.29 -41.69 24.41
N LYS A 152 35.94 -42.74 23.66
CA LYS A 152 35.28 -42.60 22.35
C LYS A 152 33.94 -41.90 22.46
N LYS A 153 33.07 -42.26 23.43
CA LYS A 153 31.81 -41.61 23.69
C LYS A 153 31.96 -40.14 24.10
N GLU A 154 33.00 -39.80 24.86
CA GLU A 154 33.27 -38.44 25.27
C GLU A 154 33.75 -37.57 24.10
N ILE A 155 34.57 -38.12 23.21
CA ILE A 155 34.96 -37.44 21.96
C ILE A 155 33.77 -37.20 21.07
N GLU A 156 32.90 -38.18 20.83
CA GLU A 156 31.66 -38.00 20.05
C GLU A 156 30.76 -36.90 20.64
N LYS A 157 30.59 -36.86 21.97
CA LYS A 157 29.83 -35.79 22.63
C LYS A 157 30.46 -34.41 22.44
N ARG A 158 31.80 -34.34 22.50
CA ARG A 158 32.50 -33.05 22.27
C ARG A 158 32.40 -32.60 20.83
N ILE A 159 32.49 -33.51 19.85
CA ILE A 159 32.27 -33.18 18.43
C ILE A 159 30.87 -32.61 18.23
N LEU A 160 29.83 -33.32 18.69
CA LEU A 160 28.43 -32.83 18.57
C LEU A 160 28.20 -31.47 19.25
N LYS A 161 28.90 -31.24 20.38
CA LYS A 161 28.83 -29.93 21.07
C LYS A 161 29.49 -28.83 20.25
N ILE A 162 30.67 -29.08 19.69
CA ILE A 162 31.41 -28.14 18.84
C ILE A 162 30.61 -27.82 17.56
N GLU A 163 30.01 -28.83 16.91
CA GLU A 163 29.17 -28.66 15.73
C GLU A 163 27.94 -27.78 16.05
N LYS A 164 27.27 -28.05 17.15
CA LYS A 164 26.09 -27.27 17.57
C LYS A 164 26.46 -25.84 17.94
N GLU A 165 27.51 -25.62 18.70
CA GLU A 165 27.99 -24.26 19.05
C GLU A 165 28.49 -23.52 17.81
N GLY A 166 29.09 -24.23 16.85
CA GLY A 166 29.49 -23.71 15.56
C GLY A 166 28.29 -23.25 14.74
N GLU A 167 27.26 -24.08 14.68
CA GLU A 167 26.00 -23.74 13.96
C GLU A 167 25.29 -22.54 14.59
N GLU A 168 25.17 -22.47 15.93
CA GLU A 168 24.59 -21.33 16.63
C GLU A 168 25.36 -20.03 16.37
N ARG A 169 26.71 -20.11 16.40
CA ARG A 169 27.60 -18.97 16.12
C ARG A 169 27.47 -18.48 14.67
N LEU A 170 27.36 -19.41 13.71
CA LEU A 170 27.11 -19.07 12.30
C LEU A 170 25.75 -18.40 12.10
N LYS A 171 24.70 -18.88 12.77
CA LYS A 171 23.38 -18.25 12.74
C LYS A 171 23.37 -16.83 13.31
N GLU A 172 24.08 -16.61 14.43
CA GLU A 172 24.21 -15.26 14.99
C GLU A 172 24.97 -14.33 14.05
N LYS A 173 26.07 -14.82 13.45
CA LYS A 173 26.86 -14.05 12.49
C LYS A 173 26.03 -13.70 11.23
N ALA A 174 25.24 -14.64 10.73
CA ALA A 174 24.32 -14.39 9.61
C ALA A 174 23.28 -13.31 9.95
N LYS A 175 22.71 -13.32 11.17
CA LYS A 175 21.79 -12.26 11.61
C LYS A 175 22.45 -10.89 11.68
N GLU A 176 23.68 -10.81 12.17
CA GLU A 176 24.45 -9.57 12.20
C GLU A 176 24.67 -9.00 10.79
N ILE A 177 25.09 -9.86 9.83
CA ILE A 177 25.31 -9.49 8.44
C ILE A 177 24.01 -8.97 7.81
N LEU A 178 22.90 -9.68 7.98
CA LEU A 178 21.59 -9.27 7.47
C LEU A 178 21.14 -7.94 8.07
N ALA A 179 21.25 -7.78 9.39
CA ALA A 179 20.88 -6.53 10.07
C ALA A 179 21.68 -5.34 9.55
N PHE A 180 22.99 -5.53 9.35
CA PHE A 180 23.88 -4.50 8.82
C PHE A 180 23.58 -4.15 7.37
N ALA A 181 23.32 -5.14 6.51
CA ALA A 181 22.95 -4.94 5.12
C ALA A 181 21.63 -4.17 5.00
N VAL A 182 20.60 -4.52 5.81
CA VAL A 182 19.32 -3.82 5.86
C VAL A 182 19.48 -2.37 6.35
N GLN A 183 20.29 -2.15 7.38
CA GLN A 183 20.54 -0.80 7.90
C GLN A 183 21.20 0.12 6.88
N LYS A 184 22.18 -0.38 6.12
CA LYS A 184 22.87 0.38 5.06
C LYS A 184 22.01 0.65 3.84
N GLY A 185 21.07 -0.23 3.54
CA GLY A 185 20.31 -0.23 2.27
C GLY A 185 18.94 0.46 2.32
N ALA A 186 18.54 1.09 3.43
CA ALA A 186 17.20 1.68 3.58
C ALA A 186 17.09 3.07 2.92
N PRO A 187 16.66 3.21 1.65
CA PRO A 187 16.34 4.49 1.05
C PRO A 187 15.01 5.03 1.60
N LYS A 188 14.81 6.35 1.48
CA LYS A 188 13.56 7.00 1.90
C LYS A 188 12.43 6.61 0.96
N PHE A 189 11.34 6.14 1.51
CA PHE A 189 10.11 5.80 0.79
C PHE A 189 9.40 7.08 0.31
N VAL A 190 8.95 7.10 -0.95
CA VAL A 190 8.11 8.17 -1.52
C VAL A 190 6.78 7.52 -1.94
N GLU A 191 5.67 7.95 -1.35
CA GLU A 191 4.34 7.56 -1.80
C GLU A 191 4.04 8.18 -3.17
N GLU A 192 3.63 7.37 -4.13
CA GLU A 192 3.12 7.83 -5.42
C GLU A 192 1.60 7.94 -5.40
N GLU A 193 1.10 9.13 -5.72
CA GLU A 193 -0.33 9.42 -5.83
C GLU A 193 -0.88 9.03 -7.22
N THR A 194 -2.15 8.64 -7.28
CA THR A 194 -2.86 8.36 -8.56
C THR A 194 -3.35 9.61 -9.26
N LEU A 195 -3.32 10.74 -8.57
CA LEU A 195 -3.73 12.06 -9.02
C LEU A 195 -2.50 12.97 -9.11
N ILE A 196 -2.32 13.67 -10.22
CA ILE A 196 -1.25 14.67 -10.37
C ILE A 196 -1.89 16.06 -10.43
N GLU A 197 -1.45 16.95 -9.56
CA GLU A 197 -1.81 18.36 -9.55
C GLU A 197 -0.92 19.13 -10.53
N ILE A 198 -1.52 19.89 -11.46
CA ILE A 198 -0.82 20.74 -12.41
C ILE A 198 -1.19 22.21 -12.17
N PRO A 199 -0.24 23.03 -11.74
CA PRO A 199 -0.48 24.46 -11.53
C PRO A 199 -0.64 25.19 -12.86
N LEU A 200 -1.61 26.08 -12.90
CA LEU A 200 -1.86 26.95 -14.05
C LEU A 200 -1.41 28.37 -13.74
N PRO A 201 -0.78 29.08 -14.70
CA PRO A 201 -0.43 30.49 -14.56
C PRO A 201 -1.62 31.45 -14.33
N SER A 202 -2.80 31.09 -14.81
CA SER A 202 -4.06 31.82 -14.57
C SER A 202 -5.27 30.94 -14.71
N ASN A 203 -6.38 31.31 -14.03
CA ASN A 203 -7.68 30.62 -14.15
C ASN A 203 -8.28 30.69 -15.56
N GLU A 204 -7.91 31.67 -16.36
CA GLU A 204 -8.40 31.82 -17.74
C GLU A 204 -8.00 30.61 -18.62
N LEU A 205 -6.88 29.96 -18.31
CA LEU A 205 -6.43 28.77 -19.02
C LEU A 205 -7.37 27.58 -18.85
N LYS A 206 -8.14 27.52 -17.75
CA LYS A 206 -9.16 26.45 -17.58
C LYS A 206 -10.18 26.47 -18.71
N GLY A 207 -10.71 27.63 -19.02
CA GLY A 207 -11.67 27.77 -20.13
C GLY A 207 -11.05 27.38 -21.49
N ARG A 208 -9.76 27.66 -21.70
CA ARG A 208 -9.03 27.26 -22.92
C ARG A 208 -8.75 25.78 -22.96
N LEU A 209 -8.45 25.15 -21.83
CA LEU A 209 -8.26 23.70 -21.70
C LEU A 209 -9.56 22.96 -21.99
N ILE A 210 -10.69 23.45 -21.50
CA ILE A 210 -12.02 22.89 -21.81
C ILE A 210 -12.32 23.09 -23.30
N GLY A 211 -12.16 24.33 -23.78
CA GLY A 211 -12.46 24.71 -25.14
C GLY A 211 -13.97 24.79 -25.42
N LYS A 212 -14.34 25.30 -26.61
CA LYS A 212 -15.73 25.42 -27.02
C LYS A 212 -16.40 24.05 -27.06
N GLU A 213 -17.50 23.87 -26.32
CA GLU A 213 -18.26 22.63 -26.21
C GLU A 213 -17.42 21.44 -25.68
N GLY A 214 -16.36 21.72 -24.92
CA GLY A 214 -15.49 20.70 -24.37
C GLY A 214 -14.59 20.00 -25.39
N ARG A 215 -14.33 20.58 -26.56
CA ARG A 215 -13.58 19.90 -27.63
C ARG A 215 -12.11 19.63 -27.26
N ASN A 216 -11.46 20.59 -26.60
CA ASN A 216 -10.05 20.44 -26.26
C ASN A 216 -9.84 19.37 -25.19
N ILE A 217 -10.64 19.39 -24.11
CA ILE A 217 -10.56 18.39 -23.05
C ILE A 217 -10.85 16.99 -23.59
N LYS A 218 -11.89 16.82 -24.41
CA LYS A 218 -12.20 15.51 -25.03
C LYS A 218 -11.09 15.01 -25.95
N THR A 219 -10.44 15.91 -26.70
CA THR A 219 -9.30 15.53 -27.54
C THR A 219 -8.11 15.15 -26.68
N PHE A 220 -7.82 15.92 -25.61
CA PHE A 220 -6.73 15.61 -24.68
C PHE A 220 -6.90 14.23 -24.05
N GLU A 221 -8.09 13.94 -23.50
CA GLU A 221 -8.41 12.67 -22.88
C GLU A 221 -8.34 11.50 -23.87
N LYS A 222 -8.83 11.70 -25.09
CA LYS A 222 -8.76 10.69 -26.17
C LYS A 222 -7.32 10.37 -26.55
N GLU A 223 -6.48 11.39 -26.73
CA GLU A 223 -5.10 11.21 -27.22
C GLU A 223 -4.14 10.72 -26.15
N THR A 224 -4.35 11.13 -24.90
CA THR A 224 -3.49 10.74 -23.76
C THR A 224 -4.00 9.47 -23.04
N GLY A 225 -5.31 9.23 -23.06
CA GLY A 225 -5.97 8.19 -22.27
C GLY A 225 -5.99 8.51 -20.76
N VAL A 226 -5.95 9.82 -20.41
CA VAL A 226 -5.93 10.32 -19.04
C VAL A 226 -7.06 11.32 -18.87
N GLU A 227 -7.82 11.22 -17.80
CA GLU A 227 -8.89 12.15 -17.44
C GLU A 227 -8.29 13.47 -16.95
N LEU A 228 -8.77 14.59 -17.51
CA LEU A 228 -8.40 15.93 -17.10
C LEU A 228 -9.51 16.54 -16.26
N ILE A 229 -9.32 16.57 -14.95
CA ILE A 229 -10.29 17.10 -14.00
C ILE A 229 -10.09 18.61 -13.86
N VAL A 230 -11.10 19.38 -14.22
CA VAL A 230 -11.14 20.84 -14.10
C VAL A 230 -12.26 21.20 -13.14
N ASP A 231 -11.90 21.45 -11.90
CA ASP A 231 -12.82 21.83 -10.81
C ASP A 231 -12.75 23.31 -10.45
N GLU A 232 -13.33 23.73 -9.31
CA GLU A 232 -13.34 25.12 -8.84
C GLU A 232 -12.03 25.55 -8.16
N THR A 233 -11.07 24.64 -7.91
CA THR A 233 -9.79 24.92 -7.24
C THR A 233 -9.00 25.98 -8.04
N PRO A 234 -8.62 27.15 -7.49
CA PRO A 234 -8.00 28.22 -8.24
C PRO A 234 -6.64 27.82 -8.81
N ASN A 235 -6.42 28.13 -10.09
CA ASN A 235 -5.13 27.97 -10.79
C ASN A 235 -4.55 26.53 -10.78
N VAL A 236 -5.41 25.52 -10.74
CA VAL A 236 -5.00 24.12 -10.72
C VAL A 236 -5.93 23.28 -11.59
N VAL A 237 -5.39 22.24 -12.21
CA VAL A 237 -6.13 21.11 -12.82
C VAL A 237 -5.47 19.81 -12.39
N PHE A 238 -6.23 18.72 -12.44
CA PHE A 238 -5.73 17.41 -12.02
C PHE A 238 -5.77 16.41 -13.17
N LEU A 239 -4.75 15.55 -13.21
CA LEU A 239 -4.66 14.43 -14.14
C LEU A 239 -4.93 13.14 -13.37
N SER A 240 -5.92 12.35 -13.78
CA SER A 240 -6.33 11.10 -13.16
C SER A 240 -6.18 9.93 -14.14
N SER A 241 -5.41 8.91 -13.76
CA SER A 241 -5.32 7.64 -14.48
C SER A 241 -4.68 6.57 -13.58
N PHE A 242 -5.06 5.32 -13.76
CA PHE A 242 -4.40 4.19 -13.12
C PHE A 242 -3.04 3.84 -13.75
N ASP A 243 -2.78 4.31 -14.97
CA ASP A 243 -1.54 4.06 -15.71
C ASP A 243 -0.54 5.21 -15.46
N PRO A 244 0.57 4.98 -14.70
CA PRO A 244 1.54 6.00 -14.40
C PRO A 244 2.24 6.57 -15.64
N LEU A 245 2.46 5.73 -16.68
CA LEU A 245 3.10 6.17 -17.91
C LEU A 245 2.21 7.15 -18.68
N LYS A 246 0.91 6.82 -18.80
CA LYS A 246 -0.05 7.73 -19.44
C LYS A 246 -0.14 9.05 -18.69
N ARG A 247 -0.14 9.02 -17.33
CA ARG A 247 -0.16 10.24 -16.53
C ARG A 247 1.06 11.12 -16.79
N GLU A 248 2.26 10.54 -16.87
CA GLU A 248 3.47 11.31 -17.15
C GLU A 248 3.45 11.91 -18.56
N ILE A 249 3.02 11.14 -19.57
CA ILE A 249 2.83 11.65 -20.94
C ILE A 249 1.80 12.80 -20.93
N ALA A 250 0.68 12.64 -20.27
CA ALA A 250 -0.37 13.66 -20.18
C ALA A 250 0.12 14.93 -19.48
N LYS A 251 0.91 14.78 -18.40
CA LYS A 251 1.55 15.87 -17.69
C LYS A 251 2.47 16.68 -18.63
N GLU A 252 3.40 16.02 -19.29
CA GLU A 252 4.35 16.66 -20.21
C GLU A 252 3.62 17.35 -21.38
N VAL A 253 2.59 16.71 -21.93
CA VAL A 253 1.74 17.32 -22.97
C VAL A 253 1.07 18.59 -22.46
N LEU A 254 0.47 18.52 -21.27
CA LEU A 254 -0.24 19.66 -20.68
C LEU A 254 0.69 20.81 -20.35
N GLU A 255 1.85 20.54 -19.76
CA GLU A 255 2.87 21.55 -19.45
C GLU A 255 3.36 22.26 -20.72
N ARG A 256 3.59 21.53 -21.82
CA ARG A 256 3.96 22.10 -23.12
C ARG A 256 2.86 22.98 -23.71
N LEU A 257 1.60 22.51 -23.64
CA LEU A 257 0.44 23.28 -24.11
C LEU A 257 0.25 24.58 -23.30
N ILE A 258 0.43 24.52 -21.98
CA ILE A 258 0.37 25.69 -21.09
C ILE A 258 1.47 26.68 -21.44
N LYS A 259 2.70 26.22 -21.63
CA LYS A 259 3.86 27.04 -21.98
C LYS A 259 3.73 27.70 -23.36
N ASP A 260 3.24 26.95 -24.35
CA ASP A 260 2.98 27.46 -25.72
C ASP A 260 1.81 28.44 -25.77
N GLY A 261 0.87 28.27 -24.82
CA GLY A 261 -0.33 29.09 -24.74
C GLY A 261 -1.35 28.83 -25.88
N ARG A 262 -1.11 27.91 -26.78
CA ARG A 262 -2.01 27.55 -27.91
C ARG A 262 -2.65 26.19 -27.65
N ILE A 263 -3.93 26.21 -27.27
CA ILE A 263 -4.68 25.01 -26.92
C ILE A 263 -5.81 24.82 -27.96
N SER A 264 -5.61 23.89 -28.87
CA SER A 264 -6.57 23.48 -29.88
C SER A 264 -6.45 21.97 -30.14
N PRO A 265 -7.49 21.32 -30.66
CA PRO A 265 -7.46 19.88 -30.94
C PRO A 265 -6.23 19.43 -31.74
N SER A 266 -5.94 20.08 -32.86
CA SER A 266 -4.78 19.74 -33.70
C SER A 266 -3.45 19.93 -32.98
N ARG A 267 -3.33 20.96 -32.11
CA ARG A 267 -2.13 21.20 -31.32
C ARG A 267 -1.94 20.17 -30.21
N ILE A 268 -3.05 19.72 -29.62
CA ILE A 268 -3.04 18.63 -28.63
C ILE A 268 -2.56 17.34 -29.29
N GLU A 269 -3.11 16.96 -30.44
CA GLU A 269 -2.69 15.77 -31.21
C GLU A 269 -1.21 15.83 -31.59
N GLU A 270 -0.75 16.96 -32.16
CA GLU A 270 0.65 17.17 -32.53
C GLU A 270 1.60 17.07 -31.32
N THR A 271 1.25 17.74 -30.21
CA THR A 271 2.07 17.74 -28.99
C THR A 271 2.13 16.35 -28.37
N THR A 272 0.99 15.65 -28.30
CA THR A 272 0.93 14.29 -27.78
C THR A 272 1.79 13.32 -28.61
N LYS A 273 1.75 13.43 -29.93
CA LYS A 273 2.58 12.62 -30.80
C LYS A 273 4.07 12.88 -30.55
N LYS A 274 4.49 14.16 -30.51
CA LYS A 274 5.88 14.55 -30.21
C LYS A 274 6.35 14.01 -28.86
N VAL A 275 5.54 14.19 -27.80
CA VAL A 275 5.90 13.69 -26.47
C VAL A 275 6.08 12.18 -26.50
N LYS A 276 5.17 11.43 -27.13
CA LYS A 276 5.29 9.96 -27.27
C LYS A 276 6.56 9.54 -28.02
N GLU A 277 6.94 10.26 -29.06
CA GLU A 277 8.17 10.02 -29.84
C GLU A 277 9.45 10.33 -29.02
N GLU A 278 9.39 11.28 -28.10
CA GLU A 278 10.51 11.67 -27.22
C GLU A 278 10.63 10.81 -25.95
N MET A 279 9.59 10.05 -25.58
CA MET A 279 9.59 9.23 -24.37
C MET A 279 10.77 8.26 -24.24
N PRO A 280 11.27 7.61 -25.31
CA PRO A 280 12.46 6.76 -25.21
C PRO A 280 13.69 7.48 -24.64
N GLU A 281 13.90 8.74 -25.00
CA GLU A 281 15.01 9.56 -24.45
C GLU A 281 14.78 9.87 -22.97
N VAL A 282 13.54 10.14 -22.58
CA VAL A 282 13.17 10.32 -21.15
C VAL A 282 13.44 9.03 -20.36
N PHE A 283 13.03 7.87 -20.89
CA PHE A 283 13.32 6.58 -20.27
C PHE A 283 14.81 6.33 -20.14
N LYS A 284 15.58 6.59 -21.21
CA LYS A 284 17.04 6.46 -21.19
C LYS A 284 17.69 7.29 -20.10
N LYS A 285 17.25 8.55 -19.95
CA LYS A 285 17.74 9.45 -18.90
C LYS A 285 17.44 8.88 -17.50
N ILE A 286 16.20 8.45 -17.26
CA ILE A 286 15.78 7.86 -15.98
C ILE A 286 16.58 6.58 -15.68
N GLY A 287 16.74 5.71 -16.67
CA GLY A 287 17.50 4.48 -16.51
C GLY A 287 18.98 4.74 -16.24
N LYS A 288 19.54 5.77 -16.89
CA LYS A 288 20.92 6.20 -16.63
C LYS A 288 21.07 6.74 -15.20
N GLU A 289 20.17 7.59 -14.73
CA GLU A 289 20.17 8.09 -13.36
C GLU A 289 20.11 6.94 -12.33
N ALA A 290 19.28 5.91 -12.59
CA ALA A 290 19.19 4.73 -11.74
C ALA A 290 20.49 3.90 -11.76
N ALA A 291 21.08 3.70 -12.94
CA ALA A 291 22.36 3.01 -13.09
C ALA A 291 23.51 3.77 -12.40
N ASP A 292 23.55 5.11 -12.55
CA ASP A 292 24.53 5.99 -11.89
C ASP A 292 24.43 5.92 -10.35
N LEU A 293 23.20 5.89 -9.80
CA LEU A 293 22.98 5.69 -8.37
C LEU A 293 23.57 4.36 -7.88
N CYS A 294 23.44 3.31 -8.66
CA CYS A 294 24.02 1.99 -8.37
C CYS A 294 25.49 1.90 -8.76
N LYS A 295 26.11 2.96 -9.32
CA LYS A 295 27.48 2.98 -9.85
C LYS A 295 27.73 1.88 -10.90
N ILE A 296 26.80 1.75 -11.85
CA ILE A 296 26.88 0.82 -12.99
C ILE A 296 26.92 1.67 -14.26
N TYR A 297 28.02 1.62 -15.02
CA TYR A 297 28.26 2.57 -16.12
C TYR A 297 28.34 1.90 -17.50
N ASP A 298 28.24 0.57 -17.54
CA ASP A 298 28.48 -0.24 -18.73
C ASP A 298 27.21 -0.90 -19.30
N LEU A 299 26.04 -0.28 -19.04
CA LEU A 299 24.76 -0.74 -19.58
C LEU A 299 24.50 -0.15 -20.97
N PRO A 300 24.09 -0.98 -21.96
CA PRO A 300 23.64 -0.51 -23.27
C PRO A 300 22.44 0.44 -23.18
N ASP A 301 22.31 1.33 -24.16
CA ASP A 301 21.23 2.32 -24.22
C ASP A 301 19.84 1.68 -24.18
N GLU A 302 19.65 0.56 -24.84
CA GLU A 302 18.38 -0.19 -24.87
C GLU A 302 18.01 -0.74 -23.49
N ILE A 303 18.98 -1.20 -22.73
CA ILE A 303 18.78 -1.64 -21.34
C ILE A 303 18.44 -0.43 -20.45
N LEU A 304 19.10 0.71 -20.63
CA LEU A 304 18.77 1.94 -19.92
C LEU A 304 17.34 2.41 -20.21
N ILE A 305 16.89 2.32 -21.47
CA ILE A 305 15.49 2.64 -21.83
C ILE A 305 14.51 1.72 -21.09
N LEU A 306 14.76 0.42 -21.12
CA LEU A 306 13.90 -0.57 -20.44
C LEU A 306 13.92 -0.36 -18.92
N LEU A 307 15.09 -0.09 -18.34
CA LEU A 307 15.22 0.22 -16.93
C LEU A 307 14.41 1.47 -16.55
N GLY A 308 14.48 2.52 -17.35
CA GLY A 308 13.71 3.75 -17.14
C GLY A 308 12.19 3.54 -17.25
N ARG A 309 11.72 2.63 -18.10
CA ARG A 309 10.29 2.26 -18.19
C ARG A 309 9.77 1.68 -16.88
N LEU A 310 10.61 1.02 -16.08
CA LEU A 310 10.22 0.46 -14.77
C LEU A 310 9.77 1.53 -13.77
N LYS A 311 10.14 2.81 -13.94
CA LYS A 311 9.63 3.93 -13.14
C LYS A 311 8.10 4.04 -13.22
N PHE A 312 7.52 3.66 -14.35
CA PHE A 312 6.09 3.75 -14.62
C PHE A 312 5.37 2.41 -14.42
N ARG A 313 6.02 1.49 -13.70
CA ARG A 313 5.49 0.16 -13.41
C ARG A 313 5.37 -0.06 -11.91
N LYS A 314 4.24 -0.59 -11.47
CA LYS A 314 3.99 -0.97 -10.07
C LYS A 314 3.85 -2.48 -9.95
N SER A 315 4.40 -3.04 -8.90
CA SER A 315 4.23 -4.43 -8.50
C SER A 315 3.92 -4.43 -7.00
N PHE A 316 2.77 -4.97 -6.60
CA PHE A 316 2.33 -5.02 -5.19
C PHE A 316 2.44 -3.66 -4.45
N ALA A 317 2.01 -2.58 -5.10
CA ALA A 317 2.07 -1.19 -4.60
C ALA A 317 3.48 -0.57 -4.52
N GLN A 318 4.54 -1.26 -4.93
CA GLN A 318 5.90 -0.74 -4.99
C GLN A 318 6.27 -0.33 -6.42
N ASN A 319 6.97 0.80 -6.57
CA ASN A 319 7.55 1.21 -7.85
C ASN A 319 8.69 0.26 -8.21
N VAL A 320 8.62 -0.35 -9.41
CA VAL A 320 9.56 -1.43 -9.80
C VAL A 320 10.98 -0.91 -9.97
N LEU A 321 11.19 0.30 -10.50
CA LEU A 321 12.54 0.89 -10.61
C LEU A 321 13.15 1.14 -9.23
N GLN A 322 12.38 1.71 -8.31
CA GLN A 322 12.84 1.97 -6.95
C GLN A 322 13.18 0.66 -6.24
N HIS A 323 12.33 -0.34 -6.37
CA HIS A 323 12.60 -1.68 -5.87
C HIS A 323 13.90 -2.26 -6.45
N SER A 324 14.10 -2.19 -7.75
CA SER A 324 15.32 -2.68 -8.41
C SER A 324 16.59 -1.98 -7.90
N ILE A 325 16.54 -0.66 -7.66
CA ILE A 325 17.62 0.09 -7.05
C ILE A 325 17.90 -0.42 -5.63
N GLU A 326 16.88 -0.63 -4.83
CA GLU A 326 17.01 -1.16 -3.47
C GLU A 326 17.62 -2.56 -3.45
N VAL A 327 17.13 -3.45 -4.32
CA VAL A 327 17.68 -4.81 -4.47
C VAL A 327 19.15 -4.75 -4.86
N SER A 328 19.55 -3.86 -5.76
CA SER A 328 20.94 -3.64 -6.13
C SER A 328 21.80 -3.22 -4.92
N PHE A 329 21.31 -2.32 -4.06
CA PHE A 329 22.02 -1.90 -2.86
C PHE A 329 22.14 -3.03 -1.83
N PHE A 330 21.05 -3.77 -1.59
CA PHE A 330 21.10 -4.91 -0.67
C PHE A 330 22.01 -6.02 -1.19
N ALA A 331 21.91 -6.37 -2.47
CA ALA A 331 22.76 -7.37 -3.09
C ALA A 331 24.25 -6.99 -3.03
N LYS A 332 24.57 -5.73 -3.29
CA LYS A 332 25.92 -5.19 -3.12
C LYS A 332 26.44 -5.40 -1.68
N ASN A 333 25.68 -4.94 -0.68
CA ASN A 333 26.10 -4.99 0.71
C ASN A 333 26.26 -6.45 1.19
N LEU A 334 25.35 -7.34 0.80
CA LEU A 334 25.47 -8.77 1.11
C LEU A 334 26.69 -9.40 0.43
N ALA A 335 26.95 -9.06 -0.82
CA ALA A 335 28.12 -9.56 -1.56
C ALA A 335 29.44 -9.10 -0.91
N GLU A 336 29.55 -7.85 -0.47
CA GLU A 336 30.72 -7.34 0.27
C GLU A 336 30.98 -8.12 1.55
N GLU A 337 29.94 -8.44 2.32
CA GLU A 337 30.06 -9.18 3.59
C GLU A 337 30.33 -10.68 3.39
N LEU A 338 29.82 -11.26 2.31
CA LEU A 338 29.96 -12.69 2.01
C LEU A 338 31.16 -13.02 1.12
N GLY A 339 31.88 -12.02 0.61
CA GLY A 339 33.03 -12.20 -0.27
C GLY A 339 32.65 -12.69 -1.68
N ALA A 340 31.42 -12.42 -2.13
CA ALA A 340 30.91 -12.73 -3.47
C ALA A 340 31.28 -11.62 -4.48
N ASP A 341 30.98 -11.85 -5.77
CA ASP A 341 31.23 -10.85 -6.81
C ASP A 341 30.24 -9.69 -6.70
N VAL A 342 30.72 -8.57 -6.16
CA VAL A 342 29.93 -7.36 -5.88
C VAL A 342 29.38 -6.75 -7.17
N GLU A 343 30.14 -6.73 -8.27
CA GLU A 343 29.73 -6.14 -9.53
C GLU A 343 28.60 -6.97 -10.17
N VAL A 344 28.71 -8.28 -10.13
CA VAL A 344 27.66 -9.20 -10.60
C VAL A 344 26.41 -9.04 -9.75
N CYS A 345 26.52 -9.06 -8.43
CA CYS A 345 25.36 -8.98 -7.52
C CYS A 345 24.59 -7.66 -7.67
N LYS A 346 25.27 -6.50 -7.71
CA LYS A 346 24.60 -5.22 -7.86
C LYS A 346 23.93 -5.06 -9.22
N LYS A 347 24.60 -5.53 -10.29
CA LYS A 347 24.10 -5.48 -11.66
C LYS A 347 22.89 -6.42 -11.83
N ALA A 348 22.98 -7.63 -11.33
CA ALA A 348 21.88 -8.59 -11.31
C ALA A 348 20.69 -8.09 -10.46
N GLY A 349 20.96 -7.50 -9.30
CA GLY A 349 19.92 -6.88 -8.46
C GLY A 349 19.20 -5.71 -9.14
N LEU A 350 19.91 -4.86 -9.89
CA LEU A 350 19.28 -3.76 -10.65
C LEU A 350 18.43 -4.28 -11.82
N LEU A 351 18.83 -5.38 -12.44
CA LEU A 351 18.23 -5.90 -13.68
C LEU A 351 17.28 -7.09 -13.46
N HIS A 352 17.10 -7.59 -12.22
CA HIS A 352 16.34 -8.82 -11.97
C HIS A 352 14.90 -8.76 -12.49
N ASP A 353 14.29 -7.58 -12.43
CA ASP A 353 12.92 -7.30 -12.83
C ASP A 353 12.80 -6.60 -14.20
N ILE A 354 13.85 -6.54 -15.00
CA ILE A 354 13.86 -5.82 -16.30
C ILE A 354 12.78 -6.30 -17.25
N GLY A 355 12.37 -7.57 -17.16
CA GLY A 355 11.30 -8.14 -17.98
C GLY A 355 9.94 -7.49 -17.74
N LYS A 356 9.70 -6.93 -16.56
CA LYS A 356 8.47 -6.18 -16.23
C LYS A 356 8.31 -4.90 -17.05
N ALA A 357 9.36 -4.44 -17.72
CA ALA A 357 9.27 -3.30 -18.64
C ALA A 357 8.42 -3.59 -19.89
N VAL A 358 8.21 -4.86 -20.25
CA VAL A 358 7.52 -5.29 -21.49
C VAL A 358 6.63 -6.53 -21.30
N ASP A 359 6.35 -6.96 -20.08
CA ASP A 359 5.60 -8.21 -19.79
C ASP A 359 4.14 -8.18 -20.28
N TRP A 360 3.56 -7.01 -20.54
CA TRP A 360 2.24 -6.89 -21.18
C TRP A 360 2.29 -6.94 -22.71
N GLU A 361 3.48 -6.79 -23.30
CA GLU A 361 3.69 -6.82 -24.76
C GLU A 361 4.17 -8.19 -25.24
N VAL A 362 4.75 -8.99 -24.33
CA VAL A 362 5.42 -10.25 -24.62
C VAL A 362 4.89 -11.36 -23.70
N GLU A 363 4.49 -12.48 -24.26
CA GLU A 363 4.01 -13.64 -23.50
C GLU A 363 5.15 -14.36 -22.77
N GLY A 364 4.96 -14.64 -21.48
CA GLY A 364 5.92 -15.36 -20.63
C GLY A 364 6.08 -14.78 -19.25
N SER A 365 6.84 -15.47 -18.37
CA SER A 365 7.23 -14.88 -17.06
C SER A 365 8.24 -13.76 -17.29
N HIS A 366 8.15 -12.70 -16.44
CA HIS A 366 9.09 -11.57 -16.54
C HIS A 366 10.55 -12.00 -16.37
N THR A 367 10.82 -13.09 -15.63
CA THR A 367 12.15 -13.69 -15.50
C THR A 367 12.66 -14.19 -16.85
N LYS A 368 11.84 -14.98 -17.59
CA LYS A 368 12.21 -15.50 -18.91
C LYS A 368 12.34 -14.39 -19.96
N ILE A 369 11.46 -13.40 -19.91
CA ILE A 369 11.53 -12.22 -20.77
C ILE A 369 12.81 -11.44 -20.48
N GLY A 370 13.11 -11.20 -19.18
CA GLY A 370 14.33 -10.54 -18.73
C GLY A 370 15.59 -11.23 -19.22
N MET A 371 15.70 -12.54 -19.06
CA MET A 371 16.83 -13.33 -19.58
C MET A 371 17.06 -13.10 -21.08
N LYS A 372 16.01 -13.23 -21.90
CA LYS A 372 16.11 -13.02 -23.35
C LYS A 372 16.55 -11.59 -23.71
N ILE A 373 16.06 -10.60 -22.97
CA ILE A 373 16.45 -9.19 -23.16
C ILE A 373 17.94 -9.03 -22.84
N LEU A 374 18.40 -9.50 -21.69
CA LEU A 374 19.78 -9.35 -21.26
C LEU A 374 20.76 -10.10 -22.18
N GLU A 375 20.38 -11.30 -22.64
CA GLU A 375 21.15 -12.06 -23.65
C GLU A 375 21.25 -11.29 -24.96
N LYS A 376 20.12 -10.77 -25.46
CA LYS A 376 20.07 -10.03 -26.73
C LYS A 376 20.98 -8.79 -26.73
N TYR A 377 21.05 -8.09 -25.61
CA TYR A 377 21.84 -6.86 -25.48
C TYR A 377 23.23 -7.09 -24.85
N GLY A 378 23.70 -8.33 -24.81
CA GLY A 378 25.09 -8.68 -24.50
C GLY A 378 25.50 -8.51 -23.04
N ILE A 379 24.54 -8.59 -22.11
CA ILE A 379 24.85 -8.59 -20.67
C ILE A 379 25.55 -9.90 -20.30
N GLU A 380 26.53 -9.81 -19.44
CA GLU A 380 27.35 -10.93 -18.99
C GLU A 380 26.50 -12.10 -18.48
N LYS A 381 26.88 -13.32 -18.89
CA LYS A 381 26.15 -14.54 -18.50
C LYS A 381 26.06 -14.70 -16.97
N LYS A 382 27.10 -14.34 -16.23
CA LYS A 382 27.11 -14.39 -14.74
C LYS A 382 25.98 -13.53 -14.12
N VAL A 383 25.73 -12.37 -14.70
CA VAL A 383 24.64 -11.49 -14.25
C VAL A 383 23.27 -12.11 -14.53
N ILE A 384 23.11 -12.71 -15.72
CA ILE A 384 21.89 -13.42 -16.11
C ILE A 384 21.65 -14.64 -15.23
N ASP A 385 22.69 -15.43 -14.97
CA ASP A 385 22.60 -16.60 -14.09
C ASP A 385 22.28 -16.20 -12.64
N ALA A 386 22.79 -15.06 -12.17
CA ALA A 386 22.48 -14.55 -10.84
C ALA A 386 21.04 -14.04 -10.70
N MET A 387 20.45 -13.43 -11.76
CA MET A 387 19.09 -12.87 -11.68
C MET A 387 17.98 -13.90 -11.95
N LYS A 388 18.23 -14.96 -12.75
CA LYS A 388 17.18 -15.89 -13.21
C LYS A 388 16.47 -16.67 -12.11
N SER A 389 17.11 -16.85 -10.95
CA SER A 389 16.64 -17.70 -9.85
C SER A 389 15.86 -16.94 -8.76
N HIS A 390 15.63 -15.63 -8.91
CA HIS A 390 15.02 -14.82 -7.84
C HIS A 390 13.58 -15.22 -7.47
N HIS A 391 12.86 -15.91 -8.36
CA HIS A 391 11.54 -16.51 -8.08
C HIS A 391 11.54 -18.03 -8.04
N GLU A 392 12.72 -18.65 -7.86
CA GLU A 392 12.87 -20.11 -7.76
C GLU A 392 12.39 -20.88 -9.01
N GLU A 393 12.17 -20.18 -10.16
CA GLU A 393 11.86 -20.84 -11.43
C GLU A 393 13.04 -21.62 -11.99
N PHE A 394 14.26 -21.26 -11.57
CA PHE A 394 15.51 -21.88 -11.98
C PHE A 394 16.38 -22.22 -10.74
N PRO A 395 17.21 -23.28 -10.80
CA PRO A 395 18.10 -23.62 -9.70
C PRO A 395 19.15 -22.53 -9.45
N TYR A 396 19.60 -22.42 -8.19
CA TYR A 396 20.70 -21.52 -7.84
C TYR A 396 22.03 -22.14 -8.32
N GLU A 397 22.70 -21.48 -9.24
CA GLU A 397 23.97 -21.94 -9.79
C GLU A 397 25.20 -21.27 -9.13
N SER A 398 24.95 -20.21 -8.36
CA SER A 398 26.02 -19.46 -7.67
C SER A 398 25.53 -18.82 -6.37
N ILE A 399 26.47 -18.37 -5.56
CA ILE A 399 26.17 -17.61 -4.33
C ILE A 399 25.51 -16.25 -4.67
N GLU A 400 25.88 -15.65 -5.80
CA GLU A 400 25.32 -14.41 -6.31
C GLU A 400 23.81 -14.54 -6.57
N ALA A 401 23.36 -15.70 -7.09
CA ALA A 401 21.94 -15.96 -7.31
C ALA A 401 21.15 -16.00 -6.00
N VAL A 402 21.72 -16.62 -4.95
CA VAL A 402 21.13 -16.64 -3.61
C VAL A 402 21.10 -15.23 -3.01
N ILE A 403 22.15 -14.45 -3.20
CA ILE A 403 22.25 -13.07 -2.72
C ILE A 403 21.17 -12.18 -3.37
N VAL A 404 21.00 -12.28 -4.69
CA VAL A 404 19.99 -11.49 -5.43
C VAL A 404 18.58 -11.84 -4.97
N GLN A 405 18.23 -13.12 -4.83
CA GLN A 405 16.94 -13.57 -4.32
C GLN A 405 16.71 -13.10 -2.88
N THR A 406 17.73 -13.18 -2.02
CA THR A 406 17.65 -12.70 -0.64
C THR A 406 17.44 -11.18 -0.58
N ALA A 407 18.14 -10.42 -1.42
CA ALA A 407 18.02 -8.98 -1.53
C ALA A 407 16.61 -8.55 -2.01
N ASP A 408 16.05 -9.26 -2.99
CA ASP A 408 14.68 -9.08 -3.45
C ASP A 408 13.67 -9.36 -2.32
N ALA A 409 13.80 -10.50 -1.63
CA ALA A 409 12.95 -10.84 -0.49
C ALA A 409 13.01 -9.79 0.62
N ILE A 410 14.17 -9.24 0.94
CA ILE A 410 14.33 -8.16 1.92
C ILE A 410 13.61 -6.89 1.46
N SER A 411 13.80 -6.46 0.22
CA SER A 411 13.16 -5.25 -0.32
C SER A 411 11.64 -5.40 -0.37
N SER A 412 11.12 -6.56 -0.80
CA SER A 412 9.69 -6.81 -0.96
C SER A 412 8.94 -7.06 0.35
N SER A 413 9.62 -7.49 1.43
CA SER A 413 9.02 -7.81 2.73
C SER A 413 9.07 -6.67 3.76
N ARG A 414 9.67 -5.53 3.46
CA ARG A 414 9.75 -4.39 4.37
C ARG A 414 8.36 -3.80 4.66
N LYS A 415 8.18 -3.33 5.90
CA LYS A 415 6.95 -2.62 6.30
C LYS A 415 6.77 -1.38 5.40
N GLY A 416 5.65 -1.31 4.69
CA GLY A 416 5.33 -0.25 3.73
C GLY A 416 5.71 -0.54 2.27
N ALA A 417 6.48 -1.60 1.98
CA ALA A 417 6.77 -2.03 0.60
C ALA A 417 5.55 -2.70 -0.06
N ARG A 418 4.71 -3.35 0.73
CA ARG A 418 3.41 -3.88 0.31
C ARG A 418 2.34 -3.21 1.16
N LYS A 419 1.33 -2.60 0.54
CA LYS A 419 0.10 -2.27 1.27
C LYS A 419 -0.49 -3.60 1.71
N GLU A 420 -0.40 -3.89 3.00
CA GLU A 420 -1.22 -4.93 3.58
C GLU A 420 -2.66 -4.46 3.36
N THR A 421 -3.40 -5.15 2.52
CA THR A 421 -4.85 -5.01 2.44
C THR A 421 -5.37 -5.44 3.80
N GLU A 422 -5.80 -4.45 4.61
CA GLU A 422 -6.60 -4.67 5.81
C GLU A 422 -7.93 -5.34 5.45
#